data_e4767b4a42c9b65455d256bd2c5de98a
#
_entry.id   e4767b4a42c9b65455d256bd2c5de98a
#
_cell.length_a   1.000
_cell.length_b   1.000
_cell.length_c   1.000
_cell.angle_alpha   90.00
_cell.angle_beta   90.00
_cell.angle_gamma   90.00
#
_symmetry.space_group_name_H-M   'P 1'
#
loop_
_entity.id
_entity.type
_entity.pdbx_description
1 polymer ?
#
loop_
_entity_poly.entity_id
_entity_poly.type
_entity_poly.pdbx_seq_one_letter_code
_entity_poly.pdbx_strand_id
1 'polypeptide(L)'
;MSKHTILSGFLGVALMAFAACSNEREEAKQNDVNALQDIAFKVDFEGYNADGQKSGTRTAGNDVLAEGQGIDLGDGLLADYTLKYDAQEVSPVQTRAQANNTYTMLVFDAATKAFKGEMKGSVSAGGFVPDKSSPAITFAAGKYDFVLFNNKFTRNGNNLTVARADASTAFFGRTTQDIATATNKPTVRFTLKRPAARIKIKVNSSMLPGTGLQAKLEGINDNAVPASATYNAATGTWTTATGAPMLANLTFPAAQKVGNAYTTISNEGVVVLMSTEVSKLKLTFTAGMIYNVNLLNKVFTFNNGLTLEPNKSYELNVNLSFGGHQYLFTDGSVGGFDESVNGGGSKTPAGVVVDKKNRIAIALTDANNGNGVMWCENLYQFEITNSHSAPDLSLALTNTFYITSGYKETWNPRYSKSPIGKKGESLSFPAFRTAAKYGQVAGTPTSWEWFLPSYADWKAAFAILGLGNSDQVNTEGVRYTWYGGIADKLFTQAGGTPITNKHYWTSTENLKRHAGTVNPTSNGMAWYSQTKGAYTKVRAFVKY
;
A
#
# COMPACT_ATOMS: atom_id res chain seq x y z
N MET A 1 -76.49 2.14 -2.97
CA MET A 1 -77.35 1.95 -4.13
C MET A 1 -76.73 0.90 -5.00
N SER A 2 -77.27 -0.21 -4.93
CA SER A 2 -78.15 -1.00 -5.77
C SER A 2 -77.33 -1.86 -6.76
N LYS A 3 -77.16 -3.18 -6.45
CA LYS A 3 -78.09 -4.26 -6.88
C LYS A 3 -77.94 -4.55 -8.37
N HIS A 4 -77.83 -5.72 -8.93
CA HIS A 4 -78.43 -7.06 -8.75
C HIS A 4 -77.64 -8.02 -9.66
N THR A 5 -77.25 -9.26 -9.37
CA THR A 5 -78.04 -10.47 -9.17
C THR A 5 -78.32 -11.30 -10.48
N ILE A 6 -77.80 -12.57 -10.46
CA ILE A 6 -78.50 -13.85 -10.82
C ILE A 6 -78.61 -14.17 -12.35
N LEU A 7 -78.37 -15.41 -12.84
CA LEU A 7 -78.98 -16.72 -12.62
C LEU A 7 -78.33 -17.75 -13.56
N SER A 8 -77.79 -18.85 -13.13
CA SER A 8 -78.35 -20.21 -13.19
C SER A 8 -78.89 -20.76 -14.53
N GLY A 9 -78.40 -21.91 -14.84
CA GLY A 9 -79.06 -22.79 -15.85
C GLY A 9 -78.40 -24.18 -15.88
N PHE A 10 -79.15 -25.11 -15.39
CA PHE A 10 -78.95 -26.54 -15.17
C PHE A 10 -79.17 -27.42 -16.41
N LEU A 11 -78.70 -28.69 -16.29
CA LEU A 11 -79.22 -29.95 -16.96
C LEU A 11 -78.52 -30.32 -18.27
N GLY A 12 -78.08 -31.54 -18.51
CA GLY A 12 -78.57 -32.83 -18.04
C GLY A 12 -77.72 -34.01 -18.50
N VAL A 13 -77.86 -35.03 -17.83
CA VAL A 13 -77.33 -36.38 -17.85
C VAL A 13 -77.60 -37.16 -19.17
N ALA A 14 -76.64 -37.99 -19.59
CA ALA A 14 -76.95 -39.31 -20.16
C ALA A 14 -75.76 -40.29 -19.95
N LEU A 15 -75.97 -41.29 -19.13
CA LEU A 15 -75.24 -42.54 -19.01
C LEU A 15 -75.38 -43.39 -20.26
N MET A 16 -74.26 -43.98 -20.74
CA MET A 16 -74.28 -45.34 -21.29
C MET A 16 -72.94 -46.01 -21.06
N ALA A 17 -72.96 -47.12 -20.30
CA ALA A 17 -71.91 -48.05 -20.07
C ALA A 17 -71.78 -49.01 -21.26
N PHE A 18 -70.59 -49.26 -21.73
CA PHE A 18 -70.20 -50.54 -22.35
C PHE A 18 -68.82 -50.96 -21.81
N ALA A 19 -68.80 -52.10 -21.16
CA ALA A 19 -67.62 -52.81 -20.77
C ALA A 19 -67.03 -53.54 -22.03
N ALA A 20 -65.71 -53.33 -22.18
CA ALA A 20 -64.91 -54.27 -22.94
C ALA A 20 -63.52 -54.34 -22.26
N CYS A 21 -63.20 -55.49 -21.71
CA CYS A 21 -61.87 -55.83 -21.25
C CYS A 21 -60.91 -55.94 -22.43
N SER A 22 -59.85 -55.14 -22.39
CA SER A 22 -58.59 -55.52 -22.99
C SER A 22 -57.49 -55.14 -22.02
N ASN A 23 -56.78 -56.17 -21.51
CA ASN A 23 -55.52 -56.09 -20.78
C ASN A 23 -54.46 -55.60 -21.75
N GLU A 24 -54.21 -54.31 -21.83
CA GLU A 24 -52.95 -53.73 -22.23
C GLU A 24 -52.34 -53.07 -21.00
N ARG A 25 -51.25 -53.65 -20.52
CA ARG A 25 -50.34 -52.91 -19.65
C ARG A 25 -49.85 -51.71 -20.44
N GLU A 26 -50.45 -50.55 -20.21
CA GLU A 26 -49.78 -49.30 -20.52
C GLU A 26 -48.53 -49.24 -19.62
N GLU A 27 -47.36 -49.52 -20.21
CA GLU A 27 -46.11 -49.03 -19.66
C GLU A 27 -46.30 -47.53 -19.47
N ALA A 28 -46.27 -47.08 -18.21
CA ALA A 28 -46.26 -45.66 -17.89
C ALA A 28 -45.12 -45.03 -18.67
N LYS A 29 -45.44 -44.30 -19.74
CA LYS A 29 -44.47 -43.47 -20.44
C LYS A 29 -43.86 -42.57 -19.40
N GLN A 30 -42.63 -42.85 -19.07
CA GLN A 30 -41.78 -41.99 -18.22
C GLN A 30 -41.81 -40.62 -18.90
N ASN A 31 -42.50 -39.65 -18.29
CA ASN A 31 -42.55 -38.28 -18.81
C ASN A 31 -41.18 -37.65 -18.73
N ASP A 32 -40.42 -37.73 -19.79
CA ASP A 32 -39.12 -37.10 -19.94
C ASP A 32 -39.26 -35.58 -19.83
N VAL A 33 -38.40 -34.95 -19.09
CA VAL A 33 -38.35 -33.49 -18.89
C VAL A 33 -37.57 -32.83 -20.02
N ASN A 34 -38.19 -31.90 -20.74
CA ASN A 34 -37.52 -31.12 -21.77
C ASN A 34 -36.92 -29.85 -21.19
N ALA A 35 -35.57 -29.74 -21.24
CA ALA A 35 -34.87 -28.61 -20.67
C ALA A 35 -35.24 -27.23 -21.24
N LEU A 36 -35.70 -27.18 -22.52
CA LEU A 36 -36.11 -25.92 -23.14
C LEU A 36 -37.50 -25.45 -22.69
N GLN A 37 -38.37 -26.34 -22.31
CA GLN A 37 -39.77 -26.03 -22.02
C GLN A 37 -40.13 -26.14 -20.55
N ASP A 38 -39.47 -27.05 -19.82
CA ASP A 38 -39.88 -27.46 -18.51
C ASP A 38 -38.92 -26.99 -17.39
N ILE A 39 -37.73 -26.48 -17.72
CA ILE A 39 -36.71 -26.03 -16.75
C ILE A 39 -36.53 -24.51 -16.83
N ALA A 40 -36.58 -23.84 -15.71
CA ALA A 40 -36.18 -22.44 -15.59
C ALA A 40 -34.73 -22.34 -15.13
N PHE A 41 -33.94 -21.47 -15.77
CA PHE A 41 -32.53 -21.25 -15.40
C PHE A 41 -32.37 -19.86 -14.81
N LYS A 42 -31.95 -19.76 -13.56
CA LYS A 42 -31.57 -18.48 -12.91
C LYS A 42 -30.06 -18.35 -12.80
N VAL A 43 -29.56 -17.15 -13.03
CA VAL A 43 -28.15 -16.86 -13.08
C VAL A 43 -27.84 -15.63 -12.22
N ASP A 44 -27.02 -15.83 -11.21
CA ASP A 44 -26.48 -14.79 -10.37
C ASP A 44 -24.96 -14.67 -10.64
N PHE A 45 -24.46 -13.45 -10.75
CA PHE A 45 -23.01 -13.19 -10.86
C PHE A 45 -22.47 -12.79 -9.50
N GLU A 46 -21.48 -13.52 -9.04
CA GLU A 46 -20.83 -13.20 -7.78
C GLU A 46 -19.73 -12.14 -8.00
N GLY A 47 -19.83 -11.04 -7.25
CA GLY A 47 -18.79 -10.02 -7.17
C GLY A 47 -17.54 -10.55 -6.48
N TYR A 48 -16.43 -9.80 -6.58
CA TYR A 48 -15.26 -10.12 -5.77
C TYR A 48 -15.61 -10.01 -4.28
N ASN A 49 -15.07 -10.91 -3.46
CA ASN A 49 -15.21 -10.95 -1.99
C ASN A 49 -16.66 -11.04 -1.46
N ALA A 50 -17.64 -11.43 -2.29
CA ALA A 50 -19.05 -11.49 -1.87
C ALA A 50 -19.31 -12.45 -0.70
N ASP A 51 -18.49 -13.49 -0.51
CA ASP A 51 -18.62 -14.45 0.58
C ASP A 51 -18.38 -13.82 1.96
N GLY A 52 -17.55 -12.76 2.04
CA GLY A 52 -17.24 -12.05 3.28
C GLY A 52 -18.41 -11.24 3.86
N GLN A 53 -19.47 -11.00 3.08
CA GLN A 53 -20.66 -10.26 3.56
C GLN A 53 -21.65 -11.10 4.36
N LYS A 54 -21.54 -12.43 4.32
CA LYS A 54 -22.51 -13.33 4.99
C LYS A 54 -22.26 -13.53 6.49
N SER A 55 -21.10 -13.15 7.01
CA SER A 55 -20.85 -13.18 8.45
C SER A 55 -20.93 -11.76 9.01
N GLY A 56 -21.96 -11.47 9.81
CA GLY A 56 -22.29 -10.17 10.38
C GLY A 56 -21.28 -9.61 11.40
N THR A 57 -20.00 -9.76 11.17
CA THR A 57 -18.93 -9.16 11.96
C THR A 57 -18.09 -8.25 11.06
N ARG A 58 -17.99 -6.97 11.46
CA ARG A 58 -17.25 -5.89 10.79
C ARG A 58 -15.72 -6.12 10.67
N THR A 59 -15.23 -7.31 10.89
CA THR A 59 -13.79 -7.62 11.06
C THR A 59 -13.14 -8.27 9.85
N ALA A 60 -13.88 -8.76 8.85
CA ALA A 60 -13.34 -9.56 7.74
C ALA A 60 -12.43 -8.82 6.73
N GLY A 61 -12.32 -7.48 6.82
CA GLY A 61 -11.48 -6.68 5.91
C GLY A 61 -10.09 -6.30 6.46
N ASN A 62 -9.80 -6.61 7.74
CA ASN A 62 -8.57 -6.15 8.39
C ASN A 62 -7.53 -7.25 8.63
N ASP A 63 -7.86 -8.49 8.41
CA ASP A 63 -6.93 -9.59 8.67
C ASP A 63 -5.79 -9.60 7.65
N VAL A 64 -4.57 -9.55 8.15
CA VAL A 64 -3.35 -9.68 7.34
C VAL A 64 -3.21 -11.14 6.93
N LEU A 65 -3.22 -11.39 5.62
CA LEU A 65 -3.10 -12.73 5.04
C LEU A 65 -1.64 -13.10 4.79
N ALA A 66 -0.82 -12.11 4.46
CA ALA A 66 0.62 -12.26 4.26
C ALA A 66 1.32 -10.93 4.57
N GLU A 67 2.54 -11.00 5.10
CA GLU A 67 3.35 -9.82 5.38
C GLU A 67 4.84 -10.10 5.24
N GLY A 68 5.63 -9.04 5.11
CA GLY A 68 7.09 -9.05 5.17
C GLY A 68 7.60 -7.68 5.53
N GLN A 69 8.71 -7.63 6.26
CA GLN A 69 9.27 -6.41 6.82
C GLN A 69 10.76 -6.28 6.50
N GLY A 70 11.26 -5.04 6.46
CA GLY A 70 12.68 -4.73 6.37
C GLY A 70 13.36 -5.19 5.08
N ILE A 71 12.60 -5.31 3.98
CA ILE A 71 13.16 -5.76 2.69
C ILE A 71 14.01 -4.64 2.11
N ASP A 72 15.30 -4.89 1.96
CA ASP A 72 16.26 -3.93 1.42
C ASP A 72 16.14 -3.83 -0.11
N LEU A 73 15.81 -2.64 -0.59
CA LEU A 73 15.76 -2.31 -2.01
C LEU A 73 17.05 -1.63 -2.51
N GLY A 74 18.05 -1.49 -1.65
CA GLY A 74 19.29 -0.76 -1.92
C GLY A 74 19.17 0.76 -1.77
N ASP A 75 20.31 1.44 -1.70
CA ASP A 75 20.42 2.89 -1.52
C ASP A 75 19.72 3.41 -0.23
N GLY A 76 19.61 2.57 0.79
CA GLY A 76 18.93 2.88 2.05
C GLY A 76 17.40 2.85 1.97
N LEU A 77 16.83 2.42 0.87
CA LEU A 77 15.38 2.25 0.73
C LEU A 77 14.94 0.89 1.26
N LEU A 78 13.99 0.89 2.16
CA LEU A 78 13.37 -0.30 2.75
C LEU A 78 11.91 -0.39 2.36
N ALA A 79 11.42 -1.62 2.25
CA ALA A 79 10.01 -1.90 2.01
C ALA A 79 9.46 -2.91 3.01
N ASP A 80 8.25 -2.63 3.48
CA ASP A 80 7.40 -3.59 4.18
C ASP A 80 6.16 -3.85 3.34
N TYR A 81 5.56 -5.04 3.45
CA TYR A 81 4.28 -5.29 2.81
C TYR A 81 3.28 -5.98 3.71
N THR A 82 2.02 -5.73 3.41
CA THR A 82 0.90 -6.52 3.91
C THR A 82 -0.08 -6.81 2.78
N LEU A 83 -0.56 -8.03 2.70
CA LEU A 83 -1.61 -8.45 1.78
C LEU A 83 -2.89 -8.70 2.58
N LYS A 84 -4.00 -8.11 2.12
CA LYS A 84 -5.34 -8.21 2.73
C LYS A 84 -6.39 -8.42 1.66
N TYR A 85 -7.59 -8.84 2.04
CA TYR A 85 -8.73 -8.70 1.14
C TYR A 85 -9.03 -7.21 0.91
N ASP A 86 -9.34 -6.85 -0.35
CA ASP A 86 -9.76 -5.50 -0.71
C ASP A 86 -11.19 -5.24 -0.20
N ALA A 87 -11.29 -4.50 0.90
CA ALA A 87 -12.57 -4.21 1.56
C ALA A 87 -13.49 -3.28 0.74
N GLN A 88 -12.95 -2.57 -0.26
CA GLN A 88 -13.74 -1.65 -1.10
C GLN A 88 -14.38 -2.33 -2.32
N GLU A 89 -14.04 -3.59 -2.58
CA GLU A 89 -14.55 -4.34 -3.75
C GLU A 89 -15.79 -5.19 -3.43
N VAL A 90 -16.66 -4.66 -2.67
CA VAL A 90 -17.98 -5.23 -2.42
C VAL A 90 -19.00 -4.64 -3.40
N SER A 91 -18.65 -4.56 -4.67
CA SER A 91 -19.58 -4.06 -5.68
C SER A 91 -20.36 -5.20 -6.34
N PRO A 92 -21.69 -5.07 -6.48
CA PRO A 92 -22.45 -5.99 -7.32
C PRO A 92 -21.89 -5.94 -8.74
N VAL A 93 -21.72 -7.11 -9.34
CA VAL A 93 -21.26 -7.21 -10.74
C VAL A 93 -22.24 -6.41 -11.61
N GLN A 94 -21.71 -5.50 -12.44
CA GLN A 94 -22.52 -4.77 -13.40
C GLN A 94 -23.09 -5.76 -14.44
N THR A 95 -24.33 -6.16 -14.27
CA THR A 95 -25.00 -7.15 -15.12
C THR A 95 -25.06 -6.74 -16.60
N ARG A 96 -25.00 -5.45 -16.94
CA ARG A 96 -25.01 -4.96 -18.32
C ARG A 96 -23.79 -5.35 -19.15
N ALA A 97 -22.57 -5.36 -18.55
CA ALA A 97 -21.35 -5.78 -19.25
C ALA A 97 -21.31 -7.31 -19.49
N GLN A 98 -22.10 -8.08 -18.76
CA GLN A 98 -22.18 -9.53 -18.85
C GLN A 98 -23.25 -10.00 -19.89
N ALA A 99 -24.22 -9.16 -20.18
CA ALA A 99 -25.33 -9.47 -21.10
C ALA A 99 -24.89 -9.65 -22.59
N ASN A 100 -23.70 -9.14 -22.94
CA ASN A 100 -23.18 -9.22 -24.32
C ASN A 100 -22.35 -10.47 -24.61
N ASN A 101 -22.17 -11.36 -23.61
CA ASN A 101 -21.45 -12.62 -23.80
C ASN A 101 -22.40 -13.75 -24.19
N THR A 102 -21.95 -14.62 -25.09
CA THR A 102 -22.63 -15.90 -25.33
C THR A 102 -22.22 -16.88 -24.22
N TYR A 103 -23.18 -17.70 -23.84
CA TYR A 103 -22.98 -18.71 -22.78
C TYR A 103 -23.26 -20.10 -23.36
N THR A 104 -22.56 -21.09 -22.82
CA THR A 104 -22.77 -22.50 -23.10
C THR A 104 -23.08 -23.23 -21.80
N MET A 105 -24.13 -24.02 -21.79
CA MET A 105 -24.50 -24.91 -20.70
C MET A 105 -24.26 -26.35 -21.12
N LEU A 106 -23.49 -27.08 -20.29
CA LEU A 106 -23.27 -28.52 -20.42
C LEU A 106 -24.05 -29.23 -19.32
N VAL A 107 -24.58 -30.40 -19.66
CA VAL A 107 -25.29 -31.25 -18.71
C VAL A 107 -24.66 -32.63 -18.66
N PHE A 108 -24.47 -33.14 -17.44
CA PHE A 108 -23.93 -34.45 -17.16
C PHE A 108 -24.85 -35.19 -16.18
N ASP A 109 -24.93 -36.49 -16.31
CA ASP A 109 -25.48 -37.33 -15.27
C ASP A 109 -24.61 -37.25 -13.99
N ALA A 110 -25.21 -36.96 -12.85
CA ALA A 110 -24.45 -36.68 -11.64
C ALA A 110 -23.73 -37.91 -11.06
N ALA A 111 -24.24 -39.12 -11.32
CA ALA A 111 -23.65 -40.35 -10.82
C ALA A 111 -22.57 -40.91 -11.79
N THR A 112 -22.91 -41.02 -13.06
CA THR A 112 -22.06 -41.66 -14.06
C THR A 112 -21.08 -40.70 -14.74
N LYS A 113 -21.32 -39.37 -14.59
CA LYS A 113 -20.58 -38.29 -15.28
C LYS A 113 -20.73 -38.34 -16.81
N ALA A 114 -21.69 -39.11 -17.32
CA ALA A 114 -21.98 -39.17 -18.74
C ALA A 114 -22.54 -37.84 -19.26
N PHE A 115 -22.00 -37.36 -20.38
CA PHE A 115 -22.49 -36.16 -21.06
C PHE A 115 -23.88 -36.40 -21.61
N LYS A 116 -24.83 -35.50 -21.32
CA LYS A 116 -26.25 -35.57 -21.74
C LYS A 116 -26.60 -34.57 -22.83
N GLY A 117 -25.88 -33.46 -22.91
CA GLY A 117 -26.14 -32.47 -23.94
C GLY A 117 -25.55 -31.11 -23.65
N GLU A 118 -25.74 -30.21 -24.62
CA GLU A 118 -25.23 -28.84 -24.62
C GLU A 118 -26.31 -27.90 -25.13
N MET A 119 -26.40 -26.71 -24.50
CA MET A 119 -27.21 -25.60 -24.98
C MET A 119 -26.36 -24.35 -25.07
N LYS A 120 -26.51 -23.59 -26.15
CA LYS A 120 -25.93 -22.24 -26.29
C LYS A 120 -27.04 -21.22 -26.10
N GLY A 121 -26.68 -20.02 -25.64
CA GLY A 121 -27.64 -18.97 -25.37
C GLY A 121 -27.00 -17.71 -24.79
N SER A 122 -27.84 -16.88 -24.22
CA SER A 122 -27.45 -15.62 -23.56
C SER A 122 -27.98 -15.58 -22.13
N VAL A 123 -27.40 -14.70 -21.31
CA VAL A 123 -27.92 -14.39 -19.96
C VAL A 123 -28.66 -13.05 -20.06
N SER A 124 -29.94 -13.06 -19.75
CA SER A 124 -30.80 -11.88 -19.77
C SER A 124 -31.75 -11.90 -18.58
N ALA A 125 -31.98 -10.74 -17.98
CA ALA A 125 -32.90 -10.56 -16.85
C ALA A 125 -32.68 -11.58 -15.68
N GLY A 126 -31.40 -11.95 -15.42
CA GLY A 126 -31.07 -12.91 -14.36
C GLY A 126 -31.39 -14.37 -14.69
N GLY A 127 -31.59 -14.70 -15.98
CA GLY A 127 -31.80 -16.06 -16.45
C GLY A 127 -30.97 -16.40 -17.67
N PHE A 128 -30.64 -17.68 -17.84
CA PHE A 128 -30.05 -18.19 -19.07
C PHE A 128 -31.20 -18.50 -20.06
N VAL A 129 -31.11 -17.89 -21.24
CA VAL A 129 -32.06 -18.05 -22.31
C VAL A 129 -31.40 -18.81 -23.46
N PRO A 130 -31.73 -20.08 -23.66
CA PRO A 130 -31.20 -20.87 -24.80
C PRO A 130 -31.55 -20.25 -26.15
N ASP A 131 -30.63 -20.33 -27.10
CA ASP A 131 -30.88 -19.98 -28.49
C ASP A 131 -31.91 -20.96 -29.12
N LYS A 132 -32.77 -20.46 -29.99
CA LYS A 132 -33.78 -21.29 -30.67
C LYS A 132 -33.19 -22.44 -31.51
N SER A 133 -31.94 -22.30 -31.92
CA SER A 133 -31.16 -23.31 -32.65
C SER A 133 -30.48 -24.35 -31.75
N SER A 134 -30.51 -24.17 -30.44
CA SER A 134 -29.93 -25.14 -29.52
C SER A 134 -30.74 -26.42 -29.52
N PRO A 135 -30.06 -27.61 -29.54
CA PRO A 135 -30.75 -28.89 -29.43
C PRO A 135 -31.54 -28.97 -28.13
N ALA A 136 -32.73 -29.55 -28.19
CA ALA A 136 -33.48 -29.88 -26.99
C ALA A 136 -32.75 -30.98 -26.22
N ILE A 137 -32.58 -30.82 -24.90
CA ILE A 137 -32.07 -31.86 -24.04
C ILE A 137 -33.23 -32.45 -23.24
N THR A 138 -33.44 -33.73 -23.39
CA THR A 138 -34.47 -34.49 -22.65
C THR A 138 -33.81 -35.35 -21.59
N PHE A 139 -34.36 -35.33 -20.39
CA PHE A 139 -33.85 -36.12 -19.26
C PHE A 139 -34.98 -37.01 -18.70
N ALA A 140 -34.63 -38.22 -18.34
CA ALA A 140 -35.40 -38.97 -17.36
C ALA A 140 -35.30 -38.30 -15.97
N ALA A 141 -36.24 -38.60 -15.08
CA ALA A 141 -36.12 -38.18 -13.69
C ALA A 141 -34.76 -38.66 -13.09
N GLY A 142 -34.02 -37.76 -12.47
CA GLY A 142 -32.70 -38.10 -11.95
C GLY A 142 -31.90 -36.86 -11.54
N LYS A 143 -30.69 -37.09 -11.08
CA LYS A 143 -29.77 -36.05 -10.58
C LYS A 143 -28.77 -35.68 -11.68
N TYR A 144 -28.65 -34.40 -11.98
CA TYR A 144 -27.78 -33.89 -13.05
C TYR A 144 -26.90 -32.76 -12.59
N ASP A 145 -25.69 -32.75 -13.14
CA ASP A 145 -24.71 -31.66 -13.02
C ASP A 145 -24.85 -30.72 -14.19
N PHE A 146 -25.14 -29.46 -13.93
CA PHE A 146 -25.21 -28.39 -14.90
C PHE A 146 -24.00 -27.50 -14.79
N VAL A 147 -23.30 -27.20 -15.89
CA VAL A 147 -22.13 -26.33 -15.96
C VAL A 147 -22.39 -25.22 -16.96
N LEU A 148 -22.46 -23.98 -16.49
CA LEU A 148 -22.68 -22.79 -17.32
C LEU A 148 -21.39 -21.96 -17.36
N PHE A 149 -20.97 -21.58 -18.58
CA PHE A 149 -19.76 -20.75 -18.76
C PHE A 149 -19.94 -19.83 -19.97
N ASN A 150 -19.19 -18.72 -20.00
CA ASN A 150 -19.21 -17.78 -21.10
C ASN A 150 -18.17 -18.10 -22.18
N ASN A 151 -18.22 -17.38 -23.30
CA ASN A 151 -17.34 -17.52 -24.46
C ASN A 151 -15.85 -17.18 -24.23
N LYS A 152 -15.47 -16.87 -22.99
CA LYS A 152 -14.06 -16.70 -22.59
C LYS A 152 -13.36 -18.03 -22.32
N PHE A 153 -14.11 -19.11 -22.27
CA PHE A 153 -13.58 -20.46 -22.20
C PHE A 153 -13.55 -21.12 -23.57
N THR A 154 -12.40 -21.72 -23.90
CA THR A 154 -12.28 -22.62 -25.06
C THR A 154 -12.60 -24.03 -24.62
N ARG A 155 -13.55 -24.71 -25.30
CA ARG A 155 -13.95 -26.08 -24.97
C ARG A 155 -13.23 -27.10 -25.85
N ASN A 156 -12.73 -28.15 -25.24
CA ASN A 156 -12.26 -29.36 -25.91
C ASN A 156 -12.80 -30.60 -25.15
N GLY A 157 -13.81 -31.25 -25.70
CA GLY A 157 -14.52 -32.34 -25.01
C GLY A 157 -15.17 -31.84 -23.71
N ASN A 158 -14.77 -32.43 -22.59
CA ASN A 158 -15.21 -32.01 -21.24
C ASN A 158 -14.34 -30.95 -20.62
N ASN A 159 -13.26 -30.56 -21.26
CA ASN A 159 -12.32 -29.56 -20.74
C ASN A 159 -12.67 -28.15 -21.21
N LEU A 160 -12.74 -27.22 -20.26
CA LEU A 160 -13.01 -25.81 -20.45
C LEU A 160 -11.74 -25.05 -20.05
N THR A 161 -11.01 -24.53 -21.01
CA THR A 161 -9.73 -23.84 -20.77
C THR A 161 -9.92 -22.33 -20.91
N VAL A 162 -9.39 -21.58 -19.94
CA VAL A 162 -9.33 -20.11 -19.96
C VAL A 162 -7.87 -19.66 -19.91
N ALA A 163 -7.52 -18.72 -20.79
CA ALA A 163 -6.22 -18.04 -20.73
C ALA A 163 -6.23 -16.94 -19.65
N ARG A 164 -5.06 -16.65 -19.07
CA ARG A 164 -4.91 -15.56 -18.09
C ARG A 164 -5.41 -14.21 -18.60
N ALA A 165 -5.23 -13.92 -19.89
CA ALA A 165 -5.69 -12.69 -20.52
C ALA A 165 -7.21 -12.50 -20.49
N ASP A 166 -7.98 -13.60 -20.54
CA ASP A 166 -9.45 -13.59 -20.52
C ASP A 166 -10.04 -13.77 -19.12
N ALA A 167 -9.22 -14.11 -18.13
CA ALA A 167 -9.65 -14.56 -16.81
C ALA A 167 -10.46 -13.52 -16.01
N SER A 168 -10.27 -12.23 -16.28
CA SER A 168 -11.02 -11.12 -15.64
C SER A 168 -12.50 -11.10 -16.01
N THR A 169 -12.82 -11.55 -17.22
CA THR A 169 -14.16 -11.56 -17.81
C THR A 169 -14.72 -12.96 -18.04
N ALA A 170 -13.95 -13.98 -17.69
CA ALA A 170 -14.38 -15.37 -17.71
C ALA A 170 -15.29 -15.66 -16.51
N PHE A 171 -16.47 -16.21 -16.78
CA PHE A 171 -17.44 -16.60 -15.77
C PHE A 171 -17.87 -18.04 -15.99
N PHE A 172 -17.90 -18.80 -14.90
CA PHE A 172 -18.43 -20.16 -14.90
C PHE A 172 -19.12 -20.45 -13.58
N GLY A 173 -20.04 -21.43 -13.63
CA GLY A 173 -20.68 -21.98 -12.45
C GLY A 173 -21.11 -23.41 -12.69
N ARG A 174 -21.08 -24.22 -11.61
CA ARG A 174 -21.60 -25.58 -11.60
C ARG A 174 -22.66 -25.68 -10.53
N THR A 175 -23.74 -26.36 -10.82
CA THR A 175 -24.78 -26.72 -9.86
C THR A 175 -25.26 -28.12 -10.11
N THR A 176 -25.66 -28.82 -9.06
CA THR A 176 -26.25 -30.15 -9.15
C THR A 176 -27.72 -30.03 -8.78
N GLN A 177 -28.63 -30.50 -9.64
CA GLN A 177 -30.04 -30.41 -9.42
C GLN A 177 -30.70 -31.78 -9.60
N ASP A 178 -31.65 -32.09 -8.75
CA ASP A 178 -32.54 -33.23 -8.93
C ASP A 178 -33.70 -32.80 -9.81
N ILE A 179 -33.89 -33.49 -10.92
CA ILE A 179 -34.97 -33.28 -11.90
C ILE A 179 -36.02 -34.36 -11.65
N ALA A 180 -37.05 -34.00 -10.90
CA ALA A 180 -38.23 -34.85 -10.74
C ALA A 180 -39.15 -34.72 -11.96
N THR A 181 -40.14 -35.60 -12.14
CA THR A 181 -41.13 -35.56 -13.22
C THR A 181 -41.89 -34.23 -13.30
N ALA A 182 -42.27 -33.81 -14.51
CA ALA A 182 -42.61 -32.49 -15.01
C ALA A 182 -43.87 -31.78 -14.44
N THR A 183 -44.28 -31.96 -13.20
CA THR A 183 -45.49 -31.28 -12.69
C THR A 183 -45.22 -29.84 -12.20
N ASN A 184 -43.98 -29.46 -11.90
CA ASN A 184 -43.59 -28.08 -11.56
C ASN A 184 -42.27 -27.77 -12.23
N LYS A 185 -42.20 -26.75 -13.10
CA LYS A 185 -40.95 -26.32 -13.75
C LYS A 185 -39.82 -26.19 -12.73
N PRO A 186 -38.85 -27.14 -12.67
CA PRO A 186 -37.73 -27.03 -11.76
C PRO A 186 -36.89 -25.83 -12.13
N THR A 187 -36.32 -25.15 -11.09
CA THR A 187 -35.43 -24.02 -11.30
C THR A 187 -34.01 -24.44 -11.02
N VAL A 188 -33.14 -24.41 -12.04
CA VAL A 188 -31.70 -24.59 -11.91
C VAL A 188 -31.08 -23.23 -11.65
N ARG A 189 -30.35 -23.07 -10.52
CA ARG A 189 -29.70 -21.81 -10.12
C ARG A 189 -28.21 -21.91 -10.28
N PHE A 190 -27.65 -20.96 -11.01
CA PHE A 190 -26.21 -20.81 -11.15
C PHE A 190 -25.71 -19.59 -10.37
N THR A 191 -24.59 -19.76 -9.65
CA THR A 191 -23.75 -18.68 -9.17
C THR A 191 -22.48 -18.68 -10.00
N LEU A 192 -22.33 -17.69 -10.85
CA LEU A 192 -21.18 -17.57 -11.74
C LEU A 192 -20.05 -16.79 -11.07
N LYS A 193 -18.86 -17.37 -11.05
CA LYS A 193 -17.64 -16.83 -10.46
C LYS A 193 -16.52 -16.73 -11.48
N ARG A 194 -15.49 -15.92 -11.18
CA ARG A 194 -14.28 -15.87 -11.99
C ARG A 194 -13.27 -16.92 -11.54
N PRO A 195 -12.53 -17.55 -12.45
CA PRO A 195 -11.45 -18.51 -12.11
C PRO A 195 -10.15 -17.80 -11.71
N ALA A 196 -10.19 -16.52 -11.41
CA ALA A 196 -9.05 -15.67 -11.17
C ALA A 196 -9.24 -14.78 -9.94
N ALA A 197 -8.13 -14.39 -9.34
CA ALA A 197 -8.04 -13.34 -8.34
C ALA A 197 -7.63 -12.01 -8.96
N ARG A 198 -7.82 -10.93 -8.22
CA ARG A 198 -7.35 -9.58 -8.57
C ARG A 198 -6.52 -9.00 -7.43
N ILE A 199 -5.43 -8.31 -7.76
CA ILE A 199 -4.55 -7.65 -6.81
C ILE A 199 -4.46 -6.17 -7.17
N LYS A 200 -4.80 -5.27 -6.24
CA LYS A 200 -4.51 -3.83 -6.31
C LYS A 200 -3.26 -3.54 -5.49
N ILE A 201 -2.39 -2.68 -6.00
CA ILE A 201 -1.17 -2.29 -5.31
C ILE A 201 -1.37 -0.90 -4.70
N LYS A 202 -1.12 -0.78 -3.40
CA LYS A 202 -1.15 0.47 -2.66
C LYS A 202 0.24 0.78 -2.15
N VAL A 203 0.78 1.94 -2.52
CA VAL A 203 2.08 2.40 -2.07
C VAL A 203 1.91 3.50 -1.04
N ASN A 204 2.55 3.34 0.11
CA ASN A 204 2.55 4.29 1.21
C ASN A 204 3.99 4.74 1.51
N SER A 205 4.13 5.98 1.95
CA SER A 205 5.42 6.56 2.33
C SER A 205 5.26 7.77 3.24
N SER A 206 6.29 8.09 4.02
CA SER A 206 6.31 9.30 4.86
C SER A 206 6.72 10.57 4.08
N MET A 207 7.24 10.40 2.86
CA MET A 207 7.60 11.48 1.94
C MET A 207 6.70 11.42 0.72
N LEU A 208 6.32 12.57 0.15
CA LEU A 208 5.58 12.63 -1.12
C LEU A 208 6.42 11.98 -2.22
N PRO A 209 5.95 10.90 -2.86
CA PRO A 209 6.61 10.35 -4.04
C PRO A 209 6.69 11.40 -5.16
N GLY A 210 7.77 11.39 -5.91
CA GLY A 210 7.87 12.16 -7.15
C GLY A 210 6.77 11.76 -8.14
N THR A 211 6.46 12.64 -9.08
CA THR A 211 5.48 12.36 -10.13
C THR A 211 5.93 11.20 -11.03
N GLY A 212 4.95 10.47 -11.59
CA GLY A 212 5.25 9.40 -12.55
C GLY A 212 5.70 8.08 -11.92
N LEU A 213 5.25 7.78 -10.70
CA LEU A 213 5.45 6.46 -10.10
C LEU A 213 4.85 5.38 -11.01
N GLN A 214 5.65 4.39 -11.37
CA GLN A 214 5.26 3.24 -12.18
C GLN A 214 5.92 1.97 -11.64
N ALA A 215 5.23 0.85 -11.80
CA ALA A 215 5.76 -0.46 -11.47
C ALA A 215 5.21 -1.52 -12.43
N LYS A 216 5.70 -2.73 -12.30
CA LYS A 216 5.11 -3.93 -12.92
C LYS A 216 5.01 -5.02 -11.88
N LEU A 217 3.87 -5.71 -11.88
CA LEU A 217 3.72 -6.97 -11.16
C LEU A 217 3.97 -8.10 -12.16
N GLU A 218 4.92 -8.95 -11.86
CA GLU A 218 5.36 -10.00 -12.77
C GLU A 218 5.67 -11.30 -12.05
N GLY A 219 5.69 -12.42 -12.77
CA GLY A 219 6.20 -13.67 -12.24
C GLY A 219 7.69 -13.58 -11.95
N ILE A 220 8.19 -14.29 -10.94
CA ILE A 220 9.63 -14.35 -10.63
C ILE A 220 10.46 -14.90 -11.80
N ASN A 221 9.83 -15.73 -12.64
CA ASN A 221 10.34 -16.19 -13.93
C ASN A 221 9.14 -16.51 -14.87
N ASP A 222 9.42 -16.87 -16.12
CA ASP A 222 8.43 -17.07 -17.18
C ASP A 222 7.43 -18.21 -16.90
N ASN A 223 7.80 -19.17 -16.05
CA ASN A 223 6.97 -20.33 -15.72
C ASN A 223 6.46 -20.33 -14.26
N ALA A 224 6.61 -19.21 -13.54
CA ALA A 224 6.26 -19.16 -12.12
C ALA A 224 4.76 -19.11 -11.86
N VAL A 225 3.99 -18.49 -12.78
CA VAL A 225 2.58 -18.18 -12.61
C VAL A 225 1.75 -18.88 -13.69
N PRO A 226 0.57 -19.44 -13.36
CA PRO A 226 -0.30 -20.07 -14.34
C PRO A 226 -0.62 -19.15 -15.54
N ALA A 227 -0.47 -19.66 -16.75
CA ALA A 227 -0.82 -18.99 -18.00
C ALA A 227 -2.25 -19.36 -18.45
N SER A 228 -2.71 -20.56 -18.07
CA SER A 228 -4.07 -21.02 -18.31
C SER A 228 -4.59 -21.87 -17.16
N ALA A 229 -5.92 -21.96 -17.07
CA ALA A 229 -6.60 -22.87 -16.15
C ALA A 229 -7.63 -23.67 -16.93
N THR A 230 -7.70 -24.98 -16.68
CA THR A 230 -8.61 -25.92 -17.35
C THR A 230 -9.51 -26.57 -16.31
N TYR A 231 -10.81 -26.44 -16.52
CA TYR A 231 -11.87 -27.07 -15.75
C TYR A 231 -12.40 -28.29 -16.48
N ASN A 232 -12.36 -29.46 -15.86
CA ASN A 232 -13.07 -30.62 -16.39
C ASN A 232 -14.53 -30.57 -15.94
N ALA A 233 -15.43 -30.30 -16.90
CA ALA A 233 -16.84 -30.11 -16.62
C ALA A 233 -17.56 -31.37 -16.13
N ALA A 234 -17.08 -32.56 -16.46
CA ALA A 234 -17.65 -33.82 -15.98
C ALA A 234 -17.27 -34.09 -14.51
N THR A 235 -15.97 -33.97 -14.15
CA THR A 235 -15.47 -34.29 -12.81
C THR A 235 -15.55 -33.13 -11.83
N GLY A 236 -15.57 -31.88 -12.32
CA GLY A 236 -15.55 -30.69 -11.48
C GLY A 236 -14.15 -30.31 -10.94
N THR A 237 -13.10 -30.78 -11.58
CA THR A 237 -11.70 -30.56 -11.15
C THR A 237 -11.00 -29.50 -11.99
N TRP A 238 -10.12 -28.72 -11.36
CA TRP A 238 -9.27 -27.75 -12.01
C TRP A 238 -7.83 -28.23 -12.14
N THR A 239 -7.22 -27.86 -13.25
CA THR A 239 -5.77 -27.96 -13.46
C THR A 239 -5.26 -26.63 -14.00
N THR A 240 -4.00 -26.29 -13.73
CA THR A 240 -3.37 -25.07 -14.26
C THR A 240 -2.11 -25.46 -15.06
N ALA A 241 -1.79 -24.63 -16.07
CA ALA A 241 -0.57 -24.78 -16.84
C ALA A 241 0.18 -23.44 -16.88
N THR A 242 1.52 -23.53 -16.76
CA THR A 242 2.44 -22.40 -16.98
C THR A 242 2.83 -22.34 -18.46
N GLY A 243 3.78 -21.49 -18.85
CA GLY A 243 4.33 -21.48 -20.22
C GLY A 243 4.26 -20.13 -20.94
N ALA A 244 3.77 -19.09 -20.24
CA ALA A 244 3.85 -17.71 -20.73
C ALA A 244 4.19 -16.76 -19.58
N PRO A 245 5.12 -15.80 -19.78
CA PRO A 245 5.49 -14.84 -18.75
C PRO A 245 4.27 -14.06 -18.28
N MET A 246 4.21 -13.76 -17.00
CA MET A 246 3.24 -12.83 -16.44
C MET A 246 3.88 -11.46 -16.32
N LEU A 247 3.28 -10.46 -16.96
CA LEU A 247 3.67 -9.06 -16.89
C LEU A 247 2.42 -8.17 -16.87
N ALA A 248 2.25 -7.38 -15.83
CA ALA A 248 1.21 -6.38 -15.72
C ALA A 248 1.83 -5.03 -15.35
N ASN A 249 1.78 -4.06 -16.26
CA ASN A 249 2.23 -2.70 -16.01
C ASN A 249 1.22 -1.96 -15.12
N LEU A 250 1.73 -1.20 -14.18
CA LEU A 250 0.98 -0.43 -13.19
C LEU A 250 1.35 1.04 -13.29
N THR A 251 0.35 1.88 -13.32
CA THR A 251 0.49 3.33 -13.16
C THR A 251 -0.20 3.78 -11.88
N PHE A 252 0.33 4.82 -11.27
CA PHE A 252 -0.20 5.35 -10.01
C PHE A 252 -0.58 6.82 -10.19
N PRO A 253 -1.77 7.23 -9.74
CA PRO A 253 -2.12 8.64 -9.67
C PRO A 253 -1.23 9.38 -8.66
N ALA A 254 -1.29 10.70 -8.66
CA ALA A 254 -0.58 11.51 -7.67
C ALA A 254 -0.97 11.07 -6.25
N ALA A 255 0.03 10.83 -5.40
CA ALA A 255 -0.20 10.38 -4.04
C ALA A 255 -0.93 11.44 -3.22
N GLN A 256 -1.88 11.01 -2.40
CA GLN A 256 -2.65 11.84 -1.50
C GLN A 256 -2.13 11.72 -0.08
N LYS A 257 -2.15 12.80 0.68
CA LYS A 257 -1.81 12.77 2.10
C LYS A 257 -2.95 12.17 2.91
N VAL A 258 -2.68 11.09 3.61
CA VAL A 258 -3.62 10.41 4.50
C VAL A 258 -2.97 10.30 5.88
N GLY A 259 -3.42 11.11 6.84
CA GLY A 259 -2.76 11.22 8.13
C GLY A 259 -1.32 11.74 8.00
N ASN A 260 -0.35 10.96 8.47
CA ASN A 260 1.07 11.27 8.40
C ASN A 260 1.79 10.61 7.21
N ALA A 261 1.06 9.92 6.34
CA ALA A 261 1.62 9.24 5.18
C ALA A 261 1.07 9.80 3.87
N TYR A 262 1.79 9.56 2.80
CA TYR A 262 1.34 9.76 1.42
C TYR A 262 0.99 8.41 0.84
N THR A 263 -0.18 8.32 0.22
CA THR A 263 -0.75 7.07 -0.28
C THR A 263 -1.16 7.22 -1.74
N THR A 264 -0.87 6.22 -2.54
CA THR A 264 -1.39 6.07 -3.91
C THR A 264 -1.76 4.62 -4.17
N ILE A 265 -2.76 4.39 -5.00
CA ILE A 265 -3.24 3.04 -5.35
C ILE A 265 -3.17 2.90 -6.87
N SER A 266 -2.73 1.75 -7.37
CA SER A 266 -2.66 1.49 -8.80
C SER A 266 -4.00 1.70 -9.49
N ASN A 267 -4.00 2.30 -10.69
CA ASN A 267 -5.20 2.61 -11.46
C ASN A 267 -6.03 1.36 -11.75
N GLU A 268 -5.35 0.25 -12.03
CA GLU A 268 -5.98 -1.03 -12.37
C GLU A 268 -5.53 -2.14 -11.42
N GLY A 269 -6.40 -3.12 -11.23
CA GLY A 269 -6.07 -4.34 -10.52
C GLY A 269 -5.46 -5.38 -11.46
N VAL A 270 -4.43 -6.06 -11.00
CA VAL A 270 -3.79 -7.15 -11.75
C VAL A 270 -4.56 -8.44 -11.56
N VAL A 271 -4.91 -9.09 -12.65
CA VAL A 271 -5.62 -10.37 -12.65
C VAL A 271 -4.62 -11.53 -12.74
N VAL A 272 -4.75 -12.47 -11.82
CA VAL A 272 -3.97 -13.71 -11.78
C VAL A 272 -4.90 -14.91 -11.70
N LEU A 273 -4.54 -16.00 -12.37
CA LEU A 273 -5.34 -17.23 -12.32
C LEU A 273 -5.27 -17.88 -10.94
N MET A 274 -6.27 -18.71 -10.66
CA MET A 274 -6.26 -19.58 -9.50
C MET A 274 -4.95 -20.37 -9.38
N SER A 275 -4.61 -20.84 -8.19
CA SER A 275 -3.36 -21.54 -7.88
C SER A 275 -2.09 -20.68 -8.03
N THR A 276 -2.22 -19.34 -8.14
CA THR A 276 -1.07 -18.44 -8.07
C THR A 276 -0.66 -18.26 -6.61
N GLU A 277 0.57 -18.60 -6.29
CA GLU A 277 1.18 -18.34 -4.99
C GLU A 277 1.81 -16.94 -4.98
N VAL A 278 1.67 -16.21 -3.87
CA VAL A 278 2.26 -14.87 -3.69
C VAL A 278 3.78 -14.89 -3.85
N SER A 279 4.46 -15.93 -3.37
CA SER A 279 5.92 -16.13 -3.50
C SER A 279 6.40 -16.30 -4.95
N LYS A 280 5.49 -16.55 -5.89
CA LYS A 280 5.81 -16.65 -7.34
C LYS A 280 5.69 -15.30 -8.06
N LEU A 281 5.35 -14.25 -7.33
CA LEU A 281 5.23 -12.89 -7.83
C LEU A 281 6.40 -12.01 -7.37
N LYS A 282 6.70 -10.97 -8.12
CA LYS A 282 7.59 -9.86 -7.74
C LYS A 282 7.02 -8.54 -8.24
N LEU A 283 7.26 -7.48 -7.49
CA LEU A 283 6.96 -6.11 -7.90
C LEU A 283 8.26 -5.42 -8.28
N THR A 284 8.33 -4.89 -9.49
CA THR A 284 9.49 -4.12 -9.98
C THR A 284 9.04 -2.70 -10.26
N PHE A 285 9.66 -1.72 -9.61
CA PHE A 285 9.44 -0.31 -9.95
C PHE A 285 10.13 0.01 -11.27
N THR A 286 9.41 0.66 -12.18
CA THR A 286 9.92 1.02 -13.52
C THR A 286 10.17 2.51 -13.69
N ALA A 287 9.59 3.34 -12.82
CA ALA A 287 9.85 4.78 -12.74
C ALA A 287 9.42 5.32 -11.37
N GLY A 288 9.91 6.50 -11.05
CA GLY A 288 9.58 7.25 -9.84
C GLY A 288 10.79 7.56 -8.98
N MET A 289 10.57 8.44 -8.03
CA MET A 289 11.58 8.83 -7.04
C MET A 289 10.91 8.96 -5.67
N ILE A 290 11.58 8.48 -4.63
CA ILE A 290 11.15 8.67 -3.25
C ILE A 290 12.38 8.73 -2.34
N TYR A 291 12.34 9.53 -1.27
CA TYR A 291 13.47 9.72 -0.36
C TYR A 291 14.78 10.10 -1.07
N ASN A 292 14.67 10.85 -2.19
CA ASN A 292 15.78 11.17 -3.10
C ASN A 292 16.45 9.94 -3.75
N VAL A 293 15.81 8.77 -3.68
CA VAL A 293 16.25 7.52 -4.31
C VAL A 293 15.44 7.27 -5.58
N ASN A 294 16.14 6.96 -6.68
CA ASN A 294 15.50 6.54 -7.93
C ASN A 294 14.98 5.12 -7.77
N LEU A 295 13.68 4.93 -8.07
CA LEU A 295 13.02 3.63 -7.96
C LEU A 295 13.25 2.71 -9.16
N LEU A 296 13.81 3.22 -10.26
CA LEU A 296 14.04 2.42 -11.47
C LEU A 296 14.80 1.13 -11.14
N ASN A 297 14.23 -0.02 -11.53
CA ASN A 297 14.76 -1.37 -11.31
C ASN A 297 14.87 -1.81 -9.85
N LYS A 298 14.24 -1.10 -8.90
CA LYS A 298 14.08 -1.61 -7.54
C LYS A 298 13.08 -2.77 -7.55
N VAL A 299 13.50 -3.92 -7.08
CA VAL A 299 12.73 -5.18 -7.13
C VAL A 299 12.36 -5.60 -5.72
N PHE A 300 11.12 -6.03 -5.58
CA PHE A 300 10.51 -6.46 -4.35
C PHE A 300 9.94 -7.88 -4.53
N THR A 301 10.40 -8.84 -3.77
CA THR A 301 9.93 -10.22 -3.80
C THR A 301 9.13 -10.56 -2.54
N PHE A 302 8.19 -11.47 -2.67
CA PHE A 302 7.30 -11.86 -1.58
C PHE A 302 7.72 -13.23 -1.02
N ASN A 303 8.01 -13.30 0.27
CA ASN A 303 8.45 -14.53 0.93
C ASN A 303 7.27 -15.25 1.63
N ASN A 304 6.13 -15.39 0.92
CA ASN A 304 4.95 -16.01 1.49
C ASN A 304 4.30 -16.97 0.48
N GLY A 305 4.08 -18.22 0.88
CA GLY A 305 3.47 -19.27 0.06
C GLY A 305 1.94 -19.24 0.00
N LEU A 306 1.29 -18.15 0.40
CA LEU A 306 -0.16 -18.01 0.29
C LEU A 306 -0.62 -18.18 -1.16
N THR A 307 -1.54 -19.09 -1.39
CA THR A 307 -2.23 -19.27 -2.68
C THR A 307 -3.43 -18.34 -2.76
N LEU A 308 -3.50 -17.56 -3.84
CA LEU A 308 -4.60 -16.64 -4.08
C LEU A 308 -5.85 -17.39 -4.52
N GLU A 309 -6.96 -17.10 -3.87
CA GLU A 309 -8.25 -17.73 -4.12
C GLU A 309 -8.97 -17.12 -5.33
N PRO A 310 -9.66 -17.95 -6.16
CA PRO A 310 -10.46 -17.45 -7.27
C PRO A 310 -11.61 -16.57 -6.77
N ASN A 311 -12.01 -15.62 -7.62
CA ASN A 311 -13.06 -14.63 -7.35
C ASN A 311 -12.84 -13.75 -6.10
N LYS A 312 -11.57 -13.61 -5.64
CA LYS A 312 -11.18 -12.71 -4.56
C LYS A 312 -10.41 -11.49 -5.10
N SER A 313 -10.61 -10.36 -4.47
CA SER A 313 -9.82 -9.13 -4.69
C SER A 313 -8.95 -8.87 -3.46
N TYR A 314 -7.69 -8.60 -3.70
CA TYR A 314 -6.68 -8.34 -2.68
C TYR A 314 -6.13 -6.92 -2.81
N GLU A 315 -5.80 -6.30 -1.68
CA GLU A 315 -5.00 -5.09 -1.59
C GLU A 315 -3.61 -5.45 -1.06
N LEU A 316 -2.58 -5.24 -1.88
CA LEU A 316 -1.19 -5.35 -1.48
C LEU A 316 -0.70 -3.96 -1.07
N ASN A 317 -0.53 -3.73 0.21
CA ASN A 317 0.03 -2.51 0.76
C ASN A 317 1.55 -2.64 0.80
N VAL A 318 2.27 -1.74 0.13
CA VAL A 318 3.72 -1.61 0.15
C VAL A 318 4.06 -0.30 0.86
N ASN A 319 4.73 -0.38 2.01
CA ASN A 319 5.19 0.77 2.78
C ASN A 319 6.67 0.99 2.49
N LEU A 320 6.98 2.07 1.79
CA LEU A 320 8.36 2.48 1.54
C LEU A 320 8.86 3.36 2.67
N SER A 321 10.05 3.07 3.18
CA SER A 321 10.72 3.84 4.21
C SER A 321 12.20 4.01 3.88
N PHE A 322 12.83 5.00 4.52
CA PHE A 322 14.26 5.25 4.34
C PHE A 322 15.01 4.84 5.62
N GLY A 323 15.89 3.87 5.51
CA GLY A 323 16.77 3.36 6.56
C GLY A 323 18.22 3.77 6.41
N GLY A 324 18.55 4.67 5.44
CA GLY A 324 19.92 5.10 5.18
C GLY A 324 20.52 6.05 6.22
N HIS A 325 19.77 6.42 7.26
CA HIS A 325 20.27 7.25 8.36
C HIS A 325 21.21 6.47 9.26
N GLN A 326 22.26 7.15 9.74
CA GLN A 326 23.23 6.57 10.64
C GLN A 326 23.22 7.26 12.00
N TYR A 327 23.50 6.47 13.03
CA TYR A 327 23.64 6.91 14.42
C TYR A 327 25.09 6.89 14.83
N LEU A 328 25.48 7.90 15.59
CA LEU A 328 26.68 7.89 16.39
C LEU A 328 26.36 7.19 17.72
N PHE A 329 27.15 6.19 18.08
CA PHE A 329 27.00 5.49 19.35
C PHE A 329 28.02 5.99 20.40
N THR A 330 27.73 5.77 21.68
CA THR A 330 28.58 6.23 22.80
C THR A 330 29.98 5.61 22.78
N ASP A 331 30.19 4.51 22.08
CA ASP A 331 31.48 3.87 21.86
C ASP A 331 32.32 4.53 20.73
N GLY A 332 31.76 5.54 20.06
CA GLY A 332 32.40 6.25 18.95
C GLY A 332 32.17 5.60 17.59
N SER A 333 31.54 4.43 17.53
CA SER A 333 31.18 3.79 16.26
C SER A 333 29.96 4.46 15.62
N VAL A 334 29.79 4.23 14.31
CA VAL A 334 28.66 4.72 13.51
C VAL A 334 28.00 3.52 12.83
N GLY A 335 26.68 3.45 12.87
CA GLY A 335 25.94 2.34 12.28
C GLY A 335 24.45 2.61 12.10
N GLY A 336 23.70 1.59 11.69
CA GLY A 336 22.27 1.62 11.51
C GLY A 336 21.46 1.64 12.80
N PHE A 337 20.14 1.86 12.69
CA PHE A 337 19.24 1.82 13.85
C PHE A 337 19.18 0.42 14.50
N ASP A 338 19.27 -0.62 13.70
CA ASP A 338 19.28 -2.03 14.10
C ASP A 338 20.44 -2.42 15.01
N GLU A 339 21.56 -1.69 14.94
CA GLU A 339 22.69 -1.88 15.87
C GLU A 339 22.44 -1.27 17.26
N SER A 340 21.46 -0.36 17.37
CA SER A 340 21.13 0.32 18.62
C SER A 340 20.32 -0.55 19.58
N VAL A 341 20.45 -0.28 20.89
CA VAL A 341 19.61 -0.94 21.93
C VAL A 341 18.11 -0.75 21.69
N ASN A 342 17.71 0.32 21.05
CA ASN A 342 16.31 0.59 20.70
C ASN A 342 15.86 -0.11 19.41
N GLY A 343 16.80 -0.56 18.58
CA GLY A 343 16.56 -1.29 17.34
C GLY A 343 16.82 -2.79 17.43
N GLY A 344 17.08 -3.30 18.65
CA GLY A 344 17.36 -4.72 18.90
C GLY A 344 18.84 -5.08 18.96
N GLY A 345 19.74 -4.12 18.76
CA GLY A 345 21.19 -4.28 18.93
C GLY A 345 21.67 -4.01 20.37
N SER A 346 22.95 -3.70 20.53
CA SER A 346 23.58 -3.53 21.84
C SER A 346 24.21 -2.14 22.07
N LYS A 347 24.26 -1.29 21.04
CA LYS A 347 24.96 0.00 21.10
C LYS A 347 24.03 1.12 21.58
N THR A 348 24.51 1.98 22.47
CA THR A 348 23.74 3.13 22.97
C THR A 348 23.86 4.31 22.01
N PRO A 349 22.75 4.82 21.43
CA PRO A 349 22.79 5.99 20.55
C PRO A 349 23.17 7.26 21.31
N ALA A 350 24.02 8.10 20.74
CA ALA A 350 24.42 9.41 21.26
C ALA A 350 23.96 10.56 20.36
N GLY A 351 23.79 10.31 19.05
CA GLY A 351 23.36 11.32 18.09
C GLY A 351 23.01 10.72 16.73
N VAL A 352 22.43 11.54 15.86
CA VAL A 352 22.19 11.20 14.45
C VAL A 352 23.30 11.82 13.61
N VAL A 353 23.95 11.04 12.73
CA VAL A 353 25.04 11.53 11.87
C VAL A 353 24.45 12.42 10.78
N VAL A 354 24.94 13.65 10.66
CA VAL A 354 24.49 14.65 9.67
C VAL A 354 25.57 15.01 8.66
N ASP A 355 26.83 14.75 8.96
CA ASP A 355 27.95 14.87 8.03
C ASP A 355 29.00 13.79 8.35
N LYS A 356 28.96 12.69 7.61
CA LYS A 356 29.89 11.57 7.79
C LYS A 356 31.32 11.94 7.45
N LYS A 357 31.52 12.78 6.41
CA LYS A 357 32.85 13.18 5.94
C LYS A 357 33.60 14.01 6.98
N ASN A 358 32.89 14.94 7.60
CA ASN A 358 33.45 15.82 8.64
C ASN A 358 33.28 15.27 10.05
N ARG A 359 32.68 14.07 10.20
CA ARG A 359 32.40 13.39 11.47
C ARG A 359 31.54 14.26 12.41
N ILE A 360 30.39 14.70 11.91
CA ILE A 360 29.45 15.55 12.66
C ILE A 360 28.13 14.80 12.86
N ALA A 361 27.66 14.80 14.11
CA ALA A 361 26.36 14.31 14.51
C ALA A 361 25.57 15.36 15.30
N ILE A 362 24.26 15.25 15.30
CA ILE A 362 23.34 16.09 16.09
C ILE A 362 22.85 15.33 17.32
N ALA A 363 22.79 16.00 18.46
CA ALA A 363 22.33 15.45 19.74
C ALA A 363 20.92 14.85 19.67
N LEU A 364 20.67 13.77 20.42
CA LEU A 364 19.34 13.13 20.48
C LEU A 364 18.30 13.97 21.23
N THR A 365 18.73 14.83 22.16
CA THR A 365 17.85 15.68 22.98
C THR A 365 18.27 17.14 22.94
N ASP A 366 17.34 18.03 23.30
CA ASP A 366 17.66 19.45 23.48
C ASP A 366 18.59 19.63 24.71
N ALA A 367 19.55 20.51 24.61
CA ALA A 367 20.40 20.88 25.72
C ALA A 367 19.62 21.66 26.82
N ASN A 368 20.18 21.79 28.02
CA ASN A 368 19.55 22.44 29.15
C ASN A 368 18.15 21.94 29.49
N ASN A 369 17.93 20.61 29.37
CA ASN A 369 16.62 19.98 29.57
C ASN A 369 15.50 20.60 28.71
N GLY A 370 15.85 21.14 27.55
CA GLY A 370 14.92 21.79 26.64
C GLY A 370 14.50 23.20 27.01
N ASN A 371 15.10 23.79 28.05
CA ASN A 371 14.89 25.19 28.42
C ASN A 371 15.69 26.11 27.48
N GLY A 372 15.08 27.22 27.08
CA GLY A 372 15.75 28.25 26.28
C GLY A 372 16.83 28.99 27.08
N VAL A 373 17.85 29.49 26.37
CA VAL A 373 18.90 30.33 26.90
C VAL A 373 19.12 31.54 25.96
N MET A 374 19.71 32.61 26.48
CA MET A 374 20.15 33.72 25.64
C MET A 374 21.35 33.30 24.76
N TRP A 375 21.49 33.92 23.59
CA TRP A 375 22.65 33.67 22.73
C TRP A 375 23.93 34.20 23.39
N CYS A 376 23.87 35.45 23.93
CA CYS A 376 24.91 36.03 24.79
C CYS A 376 24.27 36.92 25.86
N GLU A 377 25.06 37.24 26.90
CA GLU A 377 24.62 38.17 27.95
C GLU A 377 24.63 39.62 27.51
N ASN A 378 24.04 40.48 28.33
CA ASN A 378 23.75 41.91 28.05
C ASN A 378 24.94 42.68 27.51
N LEU A 379 26.14 42.42 27.99
CA LEU A 379 27.38 43.09 27.57
C LEU A 379 27.63 42.96 26.06
N TYR A 380 27.26 41.82 25.45
CA TYR A 380 27.55 41.51 24.06
C TYR A 380 26.33 41.56 23.15
N GLN A 381 25.13 41.85 23.67
CA GLN A 381 23.91 41.85 22.87
C GLN A 381 23.87 42.93 21.77
N PHE A 382 24.66 44.00 21.95
CA PHE A 382 24.73 45.12 21.00
C PHE A 382 26.08 45.16 20.23
N GLU A 383 26.89 44.14 20.36
CA GLU A 383 28.21 44.06 19.74
C GLU A 383 28.26 42.97 18.68
N ILE A 384 29.13 43.14 17.68
CA ILE A 384 29.50 42.06 16.75
C ILE A 384 30.61 41.26 17.41
N THR A 385 30.35 39.98 17.67
CA THR A 385 31.25 39.10 18.42
C THR A 385 31.95 38.05 17.57
N ASN A 386 31.39 37.69 16.40
CA ASN A 386 32.05 36.80 15.45
C ASN A 386 32.94 37.59 14.49
N SER A 387 34.07 37.05 14.11
CA SER A 387 34.94 37.63 13.10
C SER A 387 34.37 37.56 11.69
N HIS A 388 33.43 36.64 11.47
CA HIS A 388 32.74 36.38 10.18
C HIS A 388 31.24 36.69 10.28
N SER A 389 30.86 37.71 11.05
CA SER A 389 29.44 38.15 11.15
C SER A 389 28.94 38.65 9.81
N ALA A 390 27.82 38.11 9.32
CA ALA A 390 27.22 38.51 8.05
C ALA A 390 26.41 39.82 8.21
N PRO A 391 26.44 40.73 7.21
CA PRO A 391 25.59 41.92 7.21
C PRO A 391 24.10 41.57 7.05
N ASP A 392 23.76 40.47 6.40
CA ASP A 392 22.45 39.84 6.43
C ASP A 392 22.59 38.31 6.44
N LEU A 393 21.54 37.61 6.86
CA LEU A 393 21.61 36.15 7.03
C LEU A 393 21.55 35.37 5.72
N SER A 394 21.01 35.95 4.64
CA SER A 394 21.03 35.30 3.33
C SER A 394 22.48 35.16 2.83
N LEU A 395 23.34 36.12 3.15
CA LEU A 395 24.78 36.01 2.86
C LEU A 395 25.45 34.91 3.69
N ALA A 396 25.00 34.66 4.92
CA ALA A 396 25.51 33.54 5.72
C ALA A 396 25.10 32.16 5.16
N LEU A 397 24.10 32.10 4.28
CA LEU A 397 23.66 30.90 3.57
C LEU A 397 24.35 30.70 2.21
N THR A 398 24.85 31.77 1.58
CA THR A 398 25.26 31.78 0.16
C THR A 398 26.71 32.21 -0.09
N ASN A 399 27.26 33.10 0.75
CA ASN A 399 28.60 33.66 0.55
C ASN A 399 29.65 32.91 1.36
N THR A 400 30.65 32.35 0.68
CA THR A 400 31.69 31.52 1.26
C THR A 400 32.50 32.19 2.38
N PHE A 401 32.61 33.52 2.36
CA PHE A 401 33.28 34.28 3.43
C PHE A 401 32.51 34.23 4.75
N TYR A 402 31.16 34.27 4.69
CA TYR A 402 30.30 34.27 5.87
C TYR A 402 29.81 32.88 6.27
N ILE A 403 29.97 31.89 5.40
CA ILE A 403 29.66 30.49 5.71
C ILE A 403 30.75 29.97 6.65
N THR A 404 30.35 29.75 7.91
CA THR A 404 31.27 29.25 8.94
C THR A 404 30.76 27.96 9.57
N SER A 405 31.65 27.23 10.23
CA SER A 405 31.28 26.06 11.02
C SER A 405 31.04 26.47 12.47
N GLY A 406 29.94 26.04 13.06
CA GLY A 406 29.63 26.25 14.47
C GLY A 406 30.70 25.68 15.39
N TYR A 407 31.37 24.60 14.97
CA TYR A 407 32.54 24.08 15.70
C TYR A 407 33.64 25.14 15.85
N LYS A 408 34.01 25.81 14.75
CA LYS A 408 35.04 26.86 14.78
C LYS A 408 34.58 28.07 15.58
N GLU A 409 33.32 28.51 15.45
CA GLU A 409 32.78 29.64 16.20
C GLU A 409 32.65 29.35 17.70
N THR A 410 32.50 28.08 18.10
CA THR A 410 32.45 27.68 19.49
C THR A 410 33.84 27.55 20.13
N TRP A 411 34.80 26.93 19.42
CA TRP A 411 36.05 26.47 20.02
C TRP A 411 37.31 27.22 19.55
N ASN A 412 37.28 27.86 18.39
CA ASN A 412 38.47 28.55 17.88
C ASN A 412 38.42 30.06 18.18
N PRO A 413 39.31 30.59 19.02
CA PRO A 413 39.31 32.01 19.40
C PRO A 413 39.50 32.98 18.22
N ARG A 414 40.09 32.52 17.10
CA ARG A 414 40.24 33.35 15.88
C ARG A 414 38.90 33.66 15.20
N TYR A 415 37.85 32.89 15.51
CA TYR A 415 36.49 33.11 15.02
C TYR A 415 35.67 34.04 15.95
N SER A 416 36.25 34.50 17.04
CA SER A 416 35.70 35.51 17.95
C SER A 416 36.50 36.81 17.85
N LYS A 417 35.85 37.95 18.00
CA LYS A 417 36.55 39.21 18.14
C LYS A 417 37.25 39.29 19.49
N SER A 418 38.47 39.87 19.52
CA SER A 418 39.22 40.10 20.77
C SER A 418 38.40 41.03 21.68
N PRO A 419 38.35 40.79 22.99
CA PRO A 419 39.07 39.77 23.80
C PRO A 419 38.24 38.50 24.12
N ILE A 420 37.19 38.15 23.37
CA ILE A 420 36.18 37.14 23.73
C ILE A 420 36.76 35.73 23.92
N GLY A 421 37.68 35.31 23.09
CA GLY A 421 38.26 33.96 23.16
C GLY A 421 37.29 32.85 22.68
N LYS A 422 37.33 31.67 23.33
CA LYS A 422 36.46 30.53 23.03
C LYS A 422 35.08 30.72 23.67
N LYS A 423 34.04 30.85 22.84
CA LYS A 423 32.67 31.05 23.33
C LYS A 423 32.11 29.85 24.09
N GLY A 424 32.52 28.63 23.74
CA GLY A 424 32.08 27.40 24.41
C GLY A 424 32.50 27.33 25.89
N GLU A 425 33.54 28.06 26.29
CA GLU A 425 34.02 28.14 27.68
C GLU A 425 33.45 29.35 28.43
N SER A 426 32.98 30.37 27.71
CA SER A 426 32.60 31.68 28.26
C SER A 426 31.20 31.67 28.89
N LEU A 427 31.11 32.22 30.11
CA LEU A 427 29.84 32.46 30.80
C LEU A 427 28.98 33.48 30.06
N SER A 428 29.60 34.42 29.37
CA SER A 428 28.89 35.47 28.63
C SER A 428 28.23 35.01 27.35
N PHE A 429 28.42 33.73 26.97
CA PHE A 429 27.80 33.13 25.77
C PHE A 429 27.01 31.87 26.16
N PRO A 430 25.85 32.00 26.83
CA PRO A 430 25.05 30.89 27.34
C PRO A 430 24.70 29.84 26.28
N ALA A 431 24.31 30.21 25.06
CA ALA A 431 23.96 29.25 24.00
C ALA A 431 25.16 28.37 23.60
N PHE A 432 26.33 28.96 23.40
CA PHE A 432 27.56 28.24 23.06
C PHE A 432 28.01 27.31 24.20
N ARG A 433 27.99 27.84 25.43
CA ARG A 433 28.38 27.08 26.62
C ARG A 433 27.43 25.92 26.90
N THR A 434 26.12 26.13 26.71
CA THR A 434 25.11 25.09 26.87
C THR A 434 25.32 23.96 25.85
N ALA A 435 25.60 24.29 24.59
CA ALA A 435 25.96 23.31 23.59
C ALA A 435 27.27 22.57 23.92
N ALA A 436 28.32 23.31 24.27
CA ALA A 436 29.63 22.76 24.61
C ALA A 436 29.60 21.76 25.78
N LYS A 437 28.71 21.97 26.76
CA LYS A 437 28.56 21.11 27.94
C LYS A 437 27.58 19.95 27.76
N TYR A 438 26.92 19.83 26.61
CA TYR A 438 25.93 18.79 26.40
C TYR A 438 26.47 17.37 26.66
N GLY A 439 27.68 17.06 26.23
CA GLY A 439 28.31 15.76 26.41
C GLY A 439 28.48 15.31 27.86
N GLN A 440 28.64 16.25 28.79
CA GLN A 440 28.77 15.96 30.22
C GLN A 440 27.46 15.40 30.80
N VAL A 441 26.31 15.89 30.28
CA VAL A 441 24.96 15.43 30.68
C VAL A 441 24.60 14.15 29.97
N ALA A 442 24.99 14.00 28.70
CA ALA A 442 24.66 12.85 27.86
C ALA A 442 25.56 11.61 28.12
N GLY A 443 26.59 11.72 28.98
CA GLY A 443 27.49 10.61 29.29
C GLY A 443 28.34 10.15 28.09
N THR A 444 28.65 11.07 27.17
CA THR A 444 29.47 10.78 26.00
C THR A 444 30.96 10.92 26.27
N PRO A 445 31.87 10.35 25.46
CA PRO A 445 33.30 10.47 25.63
C PRO A 445 33.76 11.93 25.80
N THR A 446 34.65 12.20 26.73
CA THR A 446 35.17 13.55 26.99
C THR A 446 36.05 14.10 25.86
N SER A 447 36.50 13.25 24.96
CA SER A 447 37.23 13.63 23.74
C SER A 447 36.34 14.22 22.66
N TRP A 448 35.01 14.09 22.77
CA TRP A 448 34.08 14.67 21.82
C TRP A 448 33.82 16.13 22.11
N GLU A 449 33.92 16.94 21.08
CA GLU A 449 33.72 18.38 21.19
C GLU A 449 32.32 18.77 20.71
N TRP A 450 31.41 18.98 21.67
CA TRP A 450 30.06 19.47 21.42
C TRP A 450 30.10 20.98 21.16
N PHE A 451 29.24 21.46 20.24
CA PHE A 451 29.28 22.85 19.82
C PHE A 451 27.87 23.35 19.39
N LEU A 452 27.73 24.67 19.37
CA LEU A 452 26.53 25.33 18.84
C LEU A 452 26.62 25.34 17.30
N PRO A 453 25.68 24.68 16.56
CA PRO A 453 25.75 24.57 15.12
C PRO A 453 25.54 25.93 14.42
N SER A 454 26.23 26.14 13.31
CA SER A 454 26.04 27.28 12.40
C SER A 454 24.87 27.05 11.45
N TYR A 455 24.54 28.06 10.65
CA TYR A 455 23.60 27.93 9.53
C TYR A 455 24.03 26.83 8.54
N ALA A 456 25.32 26.73 8.25
CA ALA A 456 25.86 25.72 7.36
C ALA A 456 25.70 24.29 7.94
N ASP A 457 25.94 24.12 9.24
CA ASP A 457 25.72 22.82 9.90
C ASP A 457 24.25 22.41 9.87
N TRP A 458 23.32 23.35 10.11
CA TRP A 458 21.89 23.10 9.97
C TRP A 458 21.46 22.85 8.53
N LYS A 459 22.11 23.47 7.53
CA LYS A 459 21.86 23.20 6.12
C LYS A 459 22.27 21.77 5.73
N ALA A 460 23.37 21.26 6.27
CA ALA A 460 23.76 19.86 6.14
C ALA A 460 22.76 18.92 6.84
N ALA A 461 22.37 19.26 8.07
CA ALA A 461 21.37 18.49 8.83
C ALA A 461 20.00 18.46 8.14
N PHE A 462 19.57 19.55 7.50
CA PHE A 462 18.34 19.64 6.73
C PHE A 462 18.29 18.62 5.59
N ALA A 463 19.40 18.44 4.88
CA ALA A 463 19.47 17.48 3.78
C ALA A 463 19.36 16.02 4.26
N ILE A 464 19.88 15.71 5.44
CA ILE A 464 19.93 14.35 5.98
C ILE A 464 18.66 14.04 6.79
N LEU A 465 18.31 14.86 7.77
CA LEU A 465 17.26 14.53 8.74
C LEU A 465 15.86 14.46 8.14
N GLY A 466 15.52 15.40 7.28
CA GLY A 466 14.21 15.50 6.65
C GLY A 466 14.26 15.47 5.13
N LEU A 467 15.39 15.03 4.54
CA LEU A 467 15.60 14.85 3.10
C LEU A 467 15.29 16.11 2.29
N GLY A 468 15.58 17.29 2.84
CA GLY A 468 15.41 18.58 2.18
C GLY A 468 16.50 18.82 1.12
N ASN A 469 16.19 19.65 0.13
CA ASN A 469 17.18 20.07 -0.87
C ASN A 469 17.99 21.26 -0.33
N SER A 470 19.21 20.98 0.17
CA SER A 470 20.11 22.00 0.74
C SER A 470 20.54 23.07 -0.27
N ASP A 471 20.59 22.75 -1.58
CA ASP A 471 21.01 23.71 -2.61
C ASP A 471 20.00 24.84 -2.82
N GLN A 472 18.74 24.59 -2.50
CA GLN A 472 17.69 25.61 -2.53
C GLN A 472 17.77 26.60 -1.36
N VAL A 473 18.42 26.25 -0.25
CA VAL A 473 18.48 27.07 0.97
C VAL A 473 19.43 28.24 0.77
N ASN A 474 18.88 29.43 0.47
CA ASN A 474 19.65 30.62 0.11
C ASN A 474 19.11 31.94 0.65
N THR A 475 17.91 31.95 1.26
CA THR A 475 17.22 33.19 1.70
C THR A 475 16.67 33.03 3.11
N GLU A 476 16.91 34.03 3.96
CA GLU A 476 16.31 34.14 5.29
C GLU A 476 14.81 34.31 5.21
N GLY A 477 14.07 33.74 6.18
CA GLY A 477 12.62 33.86 6.29
C GLY A 477 11.83 32.94 5.35
N VAL A 478 12.49 32.37 4.35
CA VAL A 478 11.85 31.39 3.43
C VAL A 478 11.79 30.02 4.11
N ARG A 479 10.63 29.38 3.98
CA ARG A 479 10.44 28.00 4.43
C ARG A 479 10.70 27.03 3.27
N TYR A 480 11.72 26.20 3.44
CA TYR A 480 12.11 25.19 2.47
C TYR A 480 11.49 23.85 2.83
N THR A 481 11.03 23.12 1.82
CA THR A 481 10.37 21.81 2.00
C THR A 481 11.33 20.80 2.62
N TRP A 482 10.88 20.16 3.69
CA TRP A 482 11.49 18.99 4.30
C TRP A 482 10.39 18.13 4.95
N TYR A 483 10.75 16.93 5.35
CA TYR A 483 9.81 15.97 5.94
C TYR A 483 10.09 15.81 7.44
N GLY A 484 9.53 16.71 8.23
CA GLY A 484 9.77 16.76 9.69
C GLY A 484 9.36 15.50 10.43
N GLY A 485 8.37 14.75 9.95
CA GLY A 485 7.99 13.46 10.51
C GLY A 485 9.09 12.40 10.40
N ILE A 486 9.89 12.43 9.32
CA ILE A 486 11.06 11.56 9.18
C ILE A 486 12.12 11.98 10.21
N ALA A 487 12.41 13.29 10.29
CA ALA A 487 13.36 13.81 11.24
C ALA A 487 12.99 13.48 12.70
N ASP A 488 11.74 13.73 13.10
CA ASP A 488 11.27 13.41 14.46
C ASP A 488 11.37 11.91 14.79
N LYS A 489 11.05 11.04 13.82
CA LYS A 489 11.17 9.60 14.00
C LYS A 489 12.62 9.18 14.30
N LEU A 490 13.61 9.79 13.64
CA LEU A 490 15.03 9.48 13.88
C LEU A 490 15.43 9.69 15.33
N PHE A 491 14.97 10.77 15.94
CA PHE A 491 15.28 11.05 17.35
C PHE A 491 14.45 10.17 18.29
N THR A 492 13.14 10.08 18.09
CA THR A 492 12.25 9.37 19.01
C THR A 492 12.50 7.87 19.05
N GLN A 493 12.77 7.23 17.91
CA GLN A 493 13.12 5.81 17.89
C GLN A 493 14.43 5.50 18.60
N ALA A 494 15.38 6.45 18.63
CA ALA A 494 16.66 6.33 19.34
C ALA A 494 16.58 6.75 20.82
N GLY A 495 15.38 6.97 21.37
CA GLY A 495 15.17 7.40 22.76
C GLY A 495 15.35 8.90 22.99
N GLY A 496 15.44 9.69 21.93
CA GLY A 496 15.58 11.14 21.98
C GLY A 496 14.25 11.89 21.94
N THR A 497 14.32 13.21 21.69
CA THR A 497 13.15 14.11 21.64
C THR A 497 12.93 14.66 20.22
N PRO A 498 11.66 14.85 19.79
CA PRO A 498 11.34 15.45 18.50
C PRO A 498 12.02 16.82 18.32
N ILE A 499 12.36 17.13 17.08
CA ILE A 499 13.06 18.38 16.73
C ILE A 499 12.10 19.43 16.15
N THR A 500 10.95 19.02 15.64
CA THR A 500 10.00 19.93 14.99
C THR A 500 9.22 20.83 15.95
N ASN A 501 8.68 21.93 15.42
CA ASN A 501 7.88 22.94 16.13
C ASN A 501 8.61 23.64 17.27
N LYS A 502 9.91 23.85 17.09
CA LYS A 502 10.79 24.53 18.04
C LYS A 502 11.68 25.51 17.29
N HIS A 503 12.23 26.46 18.02
CA HIS A 503 13.28 27.36 17.54
C HIS A 503 14.60 27.00 18.21
N TYR A 504 15.67 26.93 17.41
CA TYR A 504 17.00 26.61 17.90
C TYR A 504 17.98 27.72 17.54
N TRP A 505 18.82 28.11 18.50
CA TRP A 505 19.95 28.96 18.25
C TRP A 505 20.93 28.34 17.26
N THR A 506 21.56 29.20 16.47
CA THR A 506 22.76 28.88 15.72
C THR A 506 23.94 29.72 16.21
N SER A 507 25.16 29.33 15.88
CA SER A 507 26.36 30.12 16.16
C SER A 507 26.52 31.32 15.20
N THR A 508 25.75 31.35 14.10
CA THR A 508 25.81 32.38 13.07
C THR A 508 25.28 33.70 13.61
N GLU A 509 26.10 34.74 13.50
CA GLU A 509 25.76 36.09 13.92
C GLU A 509 25.51 36.99 12.73
N ASN A 510 24.46 37.80 12.80
CA ASN A 510 24.23 38.87 11.84
C ASN A 510 23.97 40.17 12.58
N LEU A 511 24.58 41.25 12.13
CA LEU A 511 24.42 42.57 12.73
C LEU A 511 24.73 42.58 14.26
N LYS A 512 24.69 43.75 14.88
CA LYS A 512 25.05 43.90 16.31
C LYS A 512 24.07 43.17 17.24
N ARG A 513 22.78 43.18 16.94
CA ARG A 513 21.69 42.77 17.87
C ARG A 513 21.14 41.38 17.64
N HIS A 514 21.47 40.72 16.52
CA HIS A 514 20.80 39.51 16.11
C HIS A 514 21.76 38.35 15.89
N ALA A 515 21.25 37.15 16.12
CA ALA A 515 21.88 35.90 15.77
C ALA A 515 20.89 34.99 15.07
N GLY A 516 21.38 34.06 14.30
CA GLY A 516 20.58 33.15 13.52
C GLY A 516 19.88 32.10 14.35
N THR A 517 18.67 31.79 13.97
CA THR A 517 17.89 30.66 14.48
C THR A 517 17.37 29.81 13.34
N VAL A 518 17.05 28.56 13.63
CA VAL A 518 16.32 27.69 12.71
C VAL A 518 15.00 27.27 13.32
N ASN A 519 13.99 27.10 12.44
CA ASN A 519 12.66 26.67 12.83
C ASN A 519 12.23 25.46 11.99
N PRO A 520 12.56 24.22 12.41
CA PRO A 520 12.03 23.02 11.83
C PRO A 520 10.54 22.83 12.19
N THR A 521 9.71 22.50 11.18
CA THR A 521 8.30 22.16 11.36
C THR A 521 8.01 20.81 10.70
N SER A 522 6.78 20.32 10.75
CA SER A 522 6.41 19.03 10.14
C SER A 522 6.62 18.96 8.62
N ASN A 523 6.54 20.09 7.92
CA ASN A 523 6.54 20.16 6.44
C ASN A 523 7.53 21.16 5.85
N GLY A 524 8.41 21.71 6.66
CA GLY A 524 9.41 22.68 6.18
C GLY A 524 10.32 23.15 7.29
N MET A 525 11.45 23.70 6.90
CA MET A 525 12.41 24.34 7.80
C MET A 525 12.75 25.74 7.28
N ALA A 526 12.91 26.67 8.18
CA ALA A 526 13.26 28.05 7.84
C ALA A 526 14.40 28.55 8.74
N TRP A 527 15.19 29.48 8.20
CA TRP A 527 16.27 30.18 8.86
C TRP A 527 15.82 31.61 9.14
N TYR A 528 15.94 32.03 10.37
CA TYR A 528 15.50 33.34 10.85
C TYR A 528 16.57 34.03 11.69
N SER A 529 16.43 35.33 11.90
CA SER A 529 17.17 36.07 12.92
C SER A 529 16.32 36.30 14.17
N GLN A 530 17.00 36.35 15.31
CA GLN A 530 16.41 36.63 16.60
C GLN A 530 17.34 37.54 17.40
N THR A 531 16.77 38.40 18.26
CA THR A 531 17.59 39.22 19.18
C THR A 531 18.40 38.33 20.10
N LYS A 532 19.68 38.63 20.31
CA LYS A 532 20.61 37.81 21.11
C LYS A 532 20.17 37.60 22.55
N GLY A 533 19.34 38.50 23.08
CA GLY A 533 18.78 38.41 24.43
C GLY A 533 17.52 37.53 24.54
N ALA A 534 17.00 37.03 23.44
CA ALA A 534 15.84 36.11 23.47
C ALA A 534 16.21 34.73 24.04
N TYR A 535 15.24 34.10 24.69
CA TYR A 535 15.41 32.73 25.22
C TYR A 535 14.99 31.72 24.17
N THR A 536 15.97 31.09 23.54
CA THR A 536 15.75 30.12 22.45
C THR A 536 16.46 28.81 22.79
N LYS A 537 15.92 27.68 22.32
CA LYS A 537 16.47 26.34 22.59
C LYS A 537 17.83 26.13 21.94
N VAL A 538 18.56 25.18 22.47
CA VAL A 538 19.84 24.73 21.90
C VAL A 538 19.74 23.23 21.59
N ARG A 539 20.07 22.87 20.36
CA ARG A 539 20.33 21.50 19.94
C ARG A 539 21.80 21.39 19.59
N ALA A 540 22.58 20.73 20.42
CA ALA A 540 24.01 20.66 20.22
C ALA A 540 24.39 19.74 19.06
N PHE A 541 25.45 20.08 18.35
CA PHE A 541 26.13 19.18 17.42
C PHE A 541 27.45 18.73 18.03
N VAL A 542 27.97 17.61 17.53
CA VAL A 542 29.23 17.05 18.03
C VAL A 542 30.18 16.74 16.88
N LYS A 543 31.47 17.04 17.10
CA LYS A 543 32.55 16.48 16.30
C LYS A 543 33.13 15.29 17.06
N TYR A 544 33.04 14.08 16.47
CA TYR A 544 33.39 12.81 17.13
C TYR A 544 34.57 12.09 16.51
#